data_d84c9477de1fb38f47ec4fced0cda33a
#
_entry.id   d84c9477de1fb38f47ec4fced0cda33a
#
_cell.length_a   1.000
_cell.length_b   1.000
_cell.length_c   1.000
_cell.angle_alpha   90.00
_cell.angle_beta   90.00
_cell.angle_gamma   90.00
#
_symmetry.space_group_name_H-M   'P 1'
#
loop_
_entity.id
_entity.type
_entity.pdbx_description
1 polymer ?
#
loop_
_entity_poly.entity_id
_entity_poly.type
_entity_poly.pdbx_seq_one_letter_code
_entity_poly.pdbx_strand_id
1 'polypeptide(L)'
;MFKNYAASVLVLLALAGFSSVASAEDSLYQRLGGTYAIAQVDDYLVDMIYINKGLNANPALSAIHNGNPTSKAGFKQMLTNWVVQETGGPKIYQPDSFGRGKSLKESHPHLNISDREFDIIKTLALASFYQYNVGNHEIDQLMDDLESYRKVIVLNTKAEAFTSRLKKDGVEYRTK
;
A
#
# COMPACT_ATOMS: atom_id res chain seq x y z
N MET A 1 -5.85 25.97 85.10
CA MET A 1 -7.05 25.95 84.26
C MET A 1 -6.56 26.09 82.81
N PHE A 2 -6.24 24.93 82.14
CA PHE A 2 -5.76 24.92 80.76
C PHE A 2 -6.76 24.27 79.88
N LYS A 3 -7.36 25.01 78.93
CA LYS A 3 -8.30 24.50 77.96
C LYS A 3 -7.51 23.93 76.76
N ASN A 4 -7.69 22.62 76.55
CA ASN A 4 -7.14 21.94 75.36
C ASN A 4 -8.04 22.20 74.17
N TYR A 5 -7.49 22.79 73.12
CA TYR A 5 -8.08 22.85 71.80
C TYR A 5 -7.53 21.73 70.97
N ALA A 6 -8.33 20.73 70.68
CA ALA A 6 -8.04 19.72 69.71
C ALA A 6 -8.24 20.28 68.30
N ALA A 7 -7.18 20.45 67.56
CA ALA A 7 -7.27 20.84 66.14
C ALA A 7 -7.45 19.59 65.30
N SER A 8 -8.62 19.41 64.72
CA SER A 8 -8.91 18.38 63.75
C SER A 8 -8.28 18.75 62.39
N VAL A 9 -7.25 18.07 62.01
CA VAL A 9 -6.63 18.20 60.66
C VAL A 9 -7.44 17.32 59.72
N LEU A 10 -8.23 17.96 58.85
CA LEU A 10 -8.95 17.30 57.77
C LEU A 10 -7.94 17.07 56.62
N VAL A 11 -7.50 15.81 56.42
CA VAL A 11 -6.67 15.45 55.26
C VAL A 11 -7.61 15.24 54.08
N LEU A 12 -7.68 16.20 53.15
CA LEU A 12 -8.29 15.99 51.84
C LEU A 12 -7.36 15.14 50.99
N LEU A 13 -7.65 13.85 50.82
CA LEU A 13 -7.07 13.04 49.77
C LEU A 13 -7.66 13.51 48.42
N ALA A 14 -6.90 14.30 47.67
CA ALA A 14 -7.17 14.55 46.27
C ALA A 14 -6.87 13.25 45.47
N LEU A 15 -7.89 12.52 45.11
CA LEU A 15 -7.82 11.48 44.08
C LEU A 15 -7.54 12.15 42.74
N ALA A 16 -6.26 12.36 42.45
CA ALA A 16 -5.82 12.67 41.08
C ALA A 16 -6.11 11.42 40.25
N GLY A 17 -7.23 11.46 39.51
CA GLY A 17 -7.52 10.48 38.49
C GLY A 17 -6.43 10.53 37.43
N PHE A 18 -5.51 9.59 37.48
CA PHE A 18 -4.64 9.33 36.34
C PHE A 18 -5.53 8.77 35.22
N SER A 19 -6.04 9.69 34.38
CA SER A 19 -6.53 9.30 33.06
C SER A 19 -5.33 8.73 32.34
N SER A 20 -5.22 7.40 32.24
CA SER A 20 -4.30 6.77 31.33
C SER A 20 -4.69 7.25 29.94
N VAL A 21 -3.93 8.18 29.39
CA VAL A 21 -3.97 8.49 27.97
C VAL A 21 -3.49 7.22 27.32
N ALA A 22 -4.44 6.43 26.77
CA ALA A 22 -4.08 5.33 25.91
C ALA A 22 -3.23 5.93 24.79
N SER A 23 -1.94 5.62 24.78
CA SER A 23 -1.06 5.97 23.68
C SER A 23 -1.68 5.31 22.43
N ALA A 24 -2.13 6.13 21.48
CA ALA A 24 -2.51 5.58 20.19
C ALA A 24 -1.26 4.86 19.63
N GLU A 25 -1.41 3.60 19.26
CA GLU A 25 -0.32 2.88 18.62
C GLU A 25 0.12 3.67 17.38
N ASP A 26 1.45 3.70 17.14
CA ASP A 26 2.00 4.33 15.96
C ASP A 26 1.39 3.71 14.70
N SER A 27 1.00 4.54 13.74
CA SER A 27 0.52 4.05 12.45
C SER A 27 1.59 3.21 11.76
N LEU A 28 1.19 2.32 10.86
CA LEU A 28 2.15 1.54 10.07
C LEU A 28 3.15 2.47 9.35
N TYR A 29 2.69 3.61 8.85
CA TYR A 29 3.53 4.66 8.27
C TYR A 29 4.66 5.12 9.22
N GLN A 30 4.34 5.34 10.50
CA GLN A 30 5.34 5.77 11.50
C GLN A 30 6.31 4.63 11.81
N ARG A 31 5.81 3.41 11.99
CA ARG A 31 6.64 2.23 12.25
C ARG A 31 7.57 1.90 11.08
N LEU A 32 7.15 2.17 9.84
CA LEU A 32 7.97 2.03 8.63
C LEU A 32 9.05 3.12 8.49
N GLY A 33 9.06 4.16 9.34
CA GLY A 33 10.04 5.24 9.29
C GLY A 33 9.63 6.41 8.37
N GLY A 34 8.37 6.47 7.97
CA GLY A 34 7.81 7.59 7.23
C GLY A 34 8.14 7.60 5.73
N THR A 35 7.85 8.72 5.08
CA THR A 35 7.89 8.85 3.61
C THR A 35 9.24 8.47 3.00
N TYR A 36 10.36 8.87 3.59
CA TYR A 36 11.67 8.61 2.99
C TYR A 36 12.08 7.13 3.05
N ALA A 37 11.76 6.45 4.15
CA ALA A 37 12.01 5.02 4.28
C ALA A 37 11.14 4.22 3.30
N ILE A 38 9.85 4.56 3.19
CA ILE A 38 8.94 3.97 2.21
C ILE A 38 9.45 4.21 0.78
N ALA A 39 9.89 5.44 0.46
CA ALA A 39 10.41 5.76 -0.86
C ALA A 39 11.64 4.94 -1.25
N GLN A 40 12.53 4.61 -0.31
CA GLN A 40 13.69 3.76 -0.56
C GLN A 40 13.29 2.32 -0.92
N VAL A 41 12.34 1.77 -0.20
CA VAL A 41 11.80 0.42 -0.46
C VAL A 41 11.12 0.36 -1.83
N ASP A 42 10.26 1.35 -2.11
CA ASP A 42 9.51 1.43 -3.36
C ASP A 42 10.43 1.68 -4.56
N ASP A 43 11.49 2.48 -4.39
CA ASP A 43 12.48 2.72 -5.44
C ASP A 43 13.14 1.41 -5.88
N TYR A 44 13.58 0.62 -4.93
CA TYR A 44 14.18 -0.69 -5.19
C TYR A 44 13.17 -1.69 -5.78
N LEU A 45 11.96 -1.74 -5.23
CA LEU A 45 10.88 -2.59 -5.75
C LEU A 45 10.59 -2.29 -7.22
N VAL A 46 10.41 -1.01 -7.57
CA VAL A 46 10.12 -0.61 -8.94
C VAL A 46 11.29 -0.95 -9.88
N ASP A 47 12.54 -0.80 -9.42
CA ASP A 47 13.69 -1.20 -10.21
C ASP A 47 13.67 -2.70 -10.55
N MET A 48 13.33 -3.55 -9.58
CA MET A 48 13.17 -4.98 -9.80
C MET A 48 11.99 -5.32 -10.72
N ILE A 49 10.85 -4.62 -10.56
CA ILE A 49 9.68 -4.81 -11.43
C ILE A 49 10.05 -4.55 -12.89
N TYR A 50 10.74 -3.45 -13.18
CA TYR A 50 11.08 -3.04 -14.54
C TYR A 50 12.04 -4.00 -15.27
N ILE A 51 12.90 -4.69 -14.55
CA ILE A 51 13.85 -5.66 -15.16
C ILE A 51 13.35 -7.11 -15.10
N ASN A 52 12.21 -7.37 -14.44
CA ASN A 52 11.73 -8.75 -14.25
C ASN A 52 11.23 -9.35 -15.56
N LYS A 53 11.88 -10.44 -16.00
CA LYS A 53 11.52 -11.12 -17.26
C LYS A 53 10.12 -11.73 -17.23
N GLY A 54 9.66 -12.21 -16.07
CA GLY A 54 8.33 -12.80 -15.92
C GLY A 54 7.21 -11.76 -16.08
N LEU A 55 7.41 -10.55 -15.54
CA LEU A 55 6.49 -9.43 -15.72
C LEU A 55 6.56 -8.87 -17.14
N ASN A 56 7.75 -8.73 -17.71
CA ASN A 56 7.95 -8.22 -19.08
C ASN A 56 7.52 -9.22 -20.18
N ALA A 57 7.20 -10.47 -19.84
CA ALA A 57 6.52 -11.39 -20.75
C ALA A 57 5.06 -10.99 -21.01
N ASN A 58 4.44 -10.19 -20.14
CA ASN A 58 3.15 -9.56 -20.38
C ASN A 58 3.33 -8.34 -21.29
N PRO A 59 2.73 -8.33 -22.51
CA PRO A 59 2.94 -7.24 -23.46
C PRO A 59 2.49 -5.87 -22.94
N ALA A 60 1.43 -5.82 -22.11
CA ALA A 60 0.94 -4.56 -21.55
C ALA A 60 1.93 -3.99 -20.51
N LEU A 61 2.49 -4.83 -19.65
CA LEU A 61 3.52 -4.41 -18.69
C LEU A 61 4.81 -4.04 -19.43
N SER A 62 5.24 -4.83 -20.39
CA SER A 62 6.42 -4.55 -21.20
C SER A 62 6.32 -3.20 -21.93
N ALA A 63 5.15 -2.86 -22.46
CA ALA A 63 4.93 -1.58 -23.13
C ALA A 63 5.10 -0.39 -22.17
N ILE A 64 4.68 -0.52 -20.90
CA ILE A 64 4.89 0.51 -19.89
C ILE A 64 6.36 0.58 -19.47
N HIS A 65 6.97 -0.55 -19.20
CA HIS A 65 8.34 -0.60 -18.68
C HIS A 65 9.36 -0.09 -19.71
N ASN A 66 9.11 -0.31 -21.01
CA ASN A 66 10.07 0.01 -22.07
C ASN A 66 9.63 1.20 -22.96
N GLY A 67 8.39 1.70 -22.79
CA GLY A 67 7.82 2.66 -23.72
C GLY A 67 8.23 4.12 -23.49
N ASN A 68 8.47 4.54 -22.24
CA ASN A 68 8.80 5.92 -21.92
C ASN A 68 9.82 5.98 -20.75
N PRO A 69 11.01 6.58 -20.95
CA PRO A 69 12.03 6.70 -19.90
C PRO A 69 11.56 7.43 -18.64
N THR A 70 10.59 8.35 -18.76
CA THR A 70 10.05 9.09 -17.60
C THR A 70 8.98 8.33 -16.83
N SER A 71 8.42 7.25 -17.39
CA SER A 71 7.36 6.47 -16.77
C SER A 71 7.81 5.81 -15.47
N LYS A 72 9.04 5.33 -15.40
CA LYS A 72 9.63 4.69 -14.23
C LYS A 72 9.72 5.65 -13.04
N ALA A 73 10.22 6.87 -13.24
CA ALA A 73 10.30 7.88 -12.18
C ALA A 73 8.89 8.29 -11.69
N GLY A 74 7.96 8.46 -12.62
CA GLY A 74 6.56 8.74 -12.29
C GLY A 74 5.90 7.60 -11.51
N PHE A 75 6.18 6.36 -11.86
CA PHE A 75 5.66 5.20 -11.15
C PHE A 75 6.25 5.10 -9.73
N LYS A 76 7.56 5.30 -9.54
CA LYS A 76 8.20 5.36 -8.23
C LYS A 76 7.51 6.39 -7.32
N GLN A 77 7.34 7.60 -7.81
CA GLN A 77 6.68 8.67 -7.06
C GLN A 77 5.23 8.33 -6.72
N MET A 78 4.49 7.78 -7.68
CA MET A 78 3.08 7.43 -7.50
C MET A 78 2.90 6.28 -6.51
N LEU A 79 3.74 5.26 -6.59
CA LEU A 79 3.72 4.13 -5.66
C LEU A 79 4.03 4.61 -4.23
N THR A 80 5.09 5.40 -4.06
CA THR A 80 5.43 5.97 -2.74
C THR A 80 4.29 6.78 -2.15
N ASN A 81 3.67 7.68 -2.93
CA ASN A 81 2.56 8.49 -2.44
C ASN A 81 1.37 7.62 -2.01
N TRP A 82 1.10 6.56 -2.78
CA TRP A 82 0.03 5.61 -2.48
C TRP A 82 0.33 4.82 -1.20
N VAL A 83 1.52 4.21 -1.08
CA VAL A 83 1.90 3.44 0.12
C VAL A 83 1.91 4.32 1.36
N VAL A 84 2.43 5.54 1.28
CA VAL A 84 2.40 6.52 2.39
C VAL A 84 0.97 6.74 2.88
N GLN A 85 0.03 6.94 1.99
CA GLN A 85 -1.36 7.18 2.36
C GLN A 85 -2.03 5.91 2.92
N GLU A 86 -1.85 4.75 2.27
CA GLU A 86 -2.47 3.48 2.69
C GLU A 86 -1.94 3.00 4.06
N THR A 87 -0.71 3.34 4.40
CA THR A 87 -0.11 2.99 5.70
C THR A 87 -0.45 3.96 6.84
N GLY A 88 -1.31 4.95 6.58
CA GLY A 88 -1.78 5.91 7.58
C GLY A 88 -0.93 7.18 7.70
N GLY A 89 -0.14 7.49 6.67
CA GLY A 89 0.58 8.75 6.54
C GLY A 89 -0.24 9.87 5.92
N PRO A 90 0.40 10.97 5.50
CA PRO A 90 -0.26 12.10 4.84
C PRO A 90 -1.00 11.69 3.57
N LYS A 91 -2.17 12.33 3.32
CA LYS A 91 -2.97 12.10 2.11
C LYS A 91 -2.35 12.83 0.91
N ILE A 92 -1.31 12.25 0.34
CA ILE A 92 -0.53 12.82 -0.77
C ILE A 92 -0.74 12.09 -2.11
N TYR A 93 -1.41 10.94 -2.11
CA TYR A 93 -1.79 10.25 -3.33
C TYR A 93 -3.04 10.89 -3.93
N GLN A 94 -2.87 11.63 -5.01
CA GLN A 94 -3.96 12.31 -5.68
C GLN A 94 -3.91 12.08 -7.19
N PRO A 95 -5.06 11.87 -7.84
CA PRO A 95 -5.15 11.89 -9.30
C PRO A 95 -4.69 13.25 -9.84
N ASP A 96 -3.78 13.24 -10.79
CA ASP A 96 -3.39 14.47 -11.47
C ASP A 96 -4.34 14.80 -12.64
N SER A 97 -4.20 16.02 -13.20
CA SER A 97 -4.97 16.48 -14.34
C SER A 97 -4.76 15.66 -15.63
N PHE A 98 -3.75 14.80 -15.65
CA PHE A 98 -3.45 13.87 -16.75
C PHE A 98 -4.04 12.47 -16.50
N GLY A 99 -4.83 12.29 -15.45
CA GLY A 99 -5.45 11.02 -15.09
C GLY A 99 -4.50 9.99 -14.48
N ARG A 100 -3.29 10.40 -14.08
CA ARG A 100 -2.42 9.60 -13.22
C ARG A 100 -2.94 9.65 -11.78
N GLY A 101 -2.65 8.62 -10.98
CA GLY A 101 -3.22 8.53 -9.63
C GLY A 101 -4.66 8.04 -9.62
N LYS A 102 -5.09 7.32 -10.65
CA LYS A 102 -6.36 6.61 -10.65
C LYS A 102 -6.38 5.57 -9.53
N SER A 103 -7.58 5.21 -9.07
CA SER A 103 -7.72 4.07 -8.17
C SER A 103 -7.11 2.81 -8.77
N LEU A 104 -6.71 1.85 -7.94
CA LEU A 104 -6.19 0.57 -8.41
C LEU A 104 -7.15 -0.12 -9.38
N LYS A 105 -8.45 -0.02 -9.12
CA LYS A 105 -9.51 -0.57 -9.99
C LYS A 105 -9.54 0.06 -11.38
N GLU A 106 -9.23 1.35 -11.50
CA GLU A 106 -9.27 2.07 -12.78
C GLU A 106 -7.95 1.98 -13.55
N SER A 107 -6.83 1.80 -12.84
CA SER A 107 -5.50 1.81 -13.43
C SER A 107 -4.98 0.45 -13.88
N HIS A 108 -5.56 -0.67 -13.43
CA HIS A 108 -5.02 -2.00 -13.67
C HIS A 108 -5.72 -2.85 -14.75
N PRO A 109 -7.02 -2.68 -15.11
CA PRO A 109 -7.71 -3.59 -16.03
C PRO A 109 -7.03 -3.77 -17.38
N HIS A 110 -6.43 -2.69 -17.92
CA HIS A 110 -5.75 -2.72 -19.21
C HIS A 110 -4.38 -3.41 -19.18
N LEU A 111 -3.86 -3.71 -17.99
CA LEU A 111 -2.57 -4.37 -17.80
C LEU A 111 -2.67 -5.89 -17.92
N ASN A 112 -3.88 -6.44 -17.86
CA ASN A 112 -4.14 -7.88 -17.95
C ASN A 112 -3.28 -8.72 -16.99
N ILE A 113 -3.13 -8.25 -15.75
CA ILE A 113 -2.31 -8.92 -14.74
C ILE A 113 -2.95 -10.25 -14.35
N SER A 114 -2.22 -11.33 -14.48
CA SER A 114 -2.60 -12.67 -14.04
C SER A 114 -2.20 -12.90 -12.57
N ASP A 115 -2.76 -13.96 -11.95
CA ASP A 115 -2.36 -14.42 -10.62
C ASP A 115 -0.85 -14.65 -10.52
N ARG A 116 -0.25 -15.25 -11.55
CA ARG A 116 1.21 -15.49 -11.59
C ARG A 116 2.00 -14.18 -11.54
N GLU A 117 1.60 -13.17 -12.27
CA GLU A 117 2.29 -11.88 -12.29
C GLU A 117 2.10 -11.15 -10.96
N PHE A 118 0.93 -11.26 -10.37
CA PHE A 118 0.68 -10.73 -9.03
C PHE A 118 1.57 -11.40 -7.97
N ASP A 119 1.73 -12.73 -8.03
CA ASP A 119 2.62 -13.47 -7.13
C ASP A 119 4.09 -13.10 -7.33
N ILE A 120 4.51 -12.79 -8.56
CA ILE A 120 5.86 -12.25 -8.83
C ILE A 120 6.00 -10.90 -8.11
N ILE A 121 5.05 -9.99 -8.24
CA ILE A 121 5.09 -8.68 -7.57
C ILE A 121 5.17 -8.84 -6.05
N LYS A 122 4.36 -9.73 -5.47
CA LYS A 122 4.44 -10.04 -4.02
C LYS A 122 5.83 -10.53 -3.61
N THR A 123 6.43 -11.38 -4.41
CA THR A 123 7.78 -11.90 -4.14
C THR A 123 8.83 -10.79 -4.20
N LEU A 124 8.72 -9.89 -5.17
CA LEU A 124 9.62 -8.73 -5.30
C LEU A 124 9.41 -7.74 -4.14
N ALA A 125 8.17 -7.49 -3.72
CA ALA A 125 7.86 -6.66 -2.56
C ALA A 125 8.49 -7.24 -1.29
N LEU A 126 8.30 -8.53 -1.03
CA LEU A 126 8.90 -9.22 0.11
C LEU A 126 10.43 -9.11 0.10
N ALA A 127 11.06 -9.29 -1.06
CA ALA A 127 12.50 -9.12 -1.22
C ALA A 127 12.96 -7.69 -0.92
N SER A 128 12.16 -6.68 -1.31
CA SER A 128 12.43 -5.26 -1.00
C SER A 128 12.37 -4.99 0.50
N PHE A 129 11.38 -5.56 1.19
CA PHE A 129 11.23 -5.40 2.63
C PHE A 129 12.43 -5.97 3.39
N TYR A 130 12.88 -7.15 3.03
CA TYR A 130 14.10 -7.74 3.62
C TYR A 130 15.36 -6.95 3.29
N GLN A 131 15.48 -6.42 2.06
CA GLN A 131 16.62 -5.60 1.64
C GLN A 131 16.81 -4.37 2.54
N TYR A 132 15.71 -3.78 3.01
CA TYR A 132 15.72 -2.58 3.84
C TYR A 132 15.44 -2.85 5.33
N ASN A 133 15.53 -4.12 5.76
CA ASN A 133 15.35 -4.54 7.14
C ASN A 133 14.02 -4.08 7.76
N VAL A 134 12.93 -4.12 6.98
CA VAL A 134 11.57 -3.91 7.50
C VAL A 134 11.28 -4.98 8.55
N GLY A 135 10.66 -4.60 9.66
CA GLY A 135 10.33 -5.53 10.75
C GLY A 135 9.33 -6.61 10.31
N ASN A 136 9.44 -7.82 10.86
CA ASN A 136 8.56 -8.93 10.45
C ASN A 136 7.08 -8.64 10.66
N HIS A 137 6.71 -7.93 11.72
CA HIS A 137 5.33 -7.55 11.98
C HIS A 137 4.78 -6.59 10.90
N GLU A 138 5.60 -5.62 10.48
CA GLU A 138 5.27 -4.69 9.39
C GLU A 138 5.19 -5.42 8.04
N ILE A 139 6.09 -6.40 7.82
CA ILE A 139 6.07 -7.24 6.61
C ILE A 139 4.76 -8.03 6.54
N ASP A 140 4.35 -8.68 7.62
CA ASP A 140 3.11 -9.46 7.65
C ASP A 140 1.91 -8.56 7.32
N GLN A 141 1.83 -7.37 7.92
CA GLN A 141 0.76 -6.41 7.65
C GLN A 141 0.78 -5.93 6.19
N LEU A 142 1.95 -5.53 5.65
CA LEU A 142 2.09 -5.09 4.27
C LEU A 142 1.74 -6.19 3.25
N MET A 143 2.09 -7.43 3.55
CA MET A 143 1.79 -8.57 2.67
C MET A 143 0.30 -8.94 2.68
N ASP A 144 -0.37 -8.80 3.83
CA ASP A 144 -1.82 -8.98 3.94
C ASP A 144 -2.58 -7.85 3.22
N ASP A 145 -2.13 -6.61 3.40
CA ASP A 145 -2.69 -5.45 2.70
C ASP A 145 -2.54 -5.62 1.18
N LEU A 146 -1.35 -6.00 0.71
CA LEU A 146 -1.10 -6.26 -0.72
C LEU A 146 -2.00 -7.37 -1.25
N GLU A 147 -2.17 -8.48 -0.52
CA GLU A 147 -3.04 -9.59 -0.93
C GLU A 147 -4.51 -9.16 -1.04
N SER A 148 -4.96 -8.22 -0.19
CA SER A 148 -6.33 -7.70 -0.24
C SER A 148 -6.69 -7.07 -1.60
N TYR A 149 -5.70 -6.54 -2.31
CA TYR A 149 -5.85 -5.92 -3.63
C TYR A 149 -5.87 -6.92 -4.80
N ARG A 150 -5.56 -8.20 -4.57
CA ARG A 150 -5.54 -9.22 -5.64
C ARG A 150 -6.81 -9.19 -6.48
N LYS A 151 -7.98 -9.20 -5.86
CA LYS A 151 -9.28 -9.21 -6.56
C LYS A 151 -9.55 -7.96 -7.41
N VAL A 152 -8.85 -6.87 -7.12
CA VAL A 152 -8.99 -5.59 -7.82
C VAL A 152 -8.00 -5.49 -8.98
N ILE A 153 -6.81 -6.05 -8.81
CA ILE A 153 -5.69 -5.94 -9.75
C ILE A 153 -5.69 -7.07 -10.77
N VAL A 154 -5.91 -8.31 -10.29
CA VAL A 154 -5.88 -9.50 -11.15
C VAL A 154 -7.17 -9.59 -11.92
N LEU A 155 -7.07 -9.66 -13.22
CA LEU A 155 -8.20 -10.05 -14.07
C LEU A 155 -8.50 -11.52 -13.84
N ASN A 156 -9.25 -11.76 -12.78
CA ASN A 156 -9.68 -13.10 -12.42
C ASN A 156 -10.86 -13.48 -13.27
N THR A 157 -10.61 -13.94 -14.47
CA THR A 157 -11.24 -15.16 -14.92
C THR A 157 -10.77 -15.49 -16.33
N LYS A 158 -10.57 -16.76 -16.59
CA LYS A 158 -10.53 -17.26 -17.96
C LYS A 158 -11.74 -16.72 -18.77
N ALA A 159 -12.86 -16.42 -18.12
CA ALA A 159 -14.05 -15.82 -18.68
C ALA A 159 -13.89 -14.33 -19.01
N GLU A 160 -13.30 -13.53 -18.14
CA GLU A 160 -13.09 -12.08 -18.40
C GLU A 160 -11.95 -11.85 -19.39
N ALA A 161 -10.88 -12.63 -19.33
CA ALA A 161 -9.81 -12.61 -20.32
C ALA A 161 -10.33 -13.09 -21.69
N PHE A 162 -11.22 -14.07 -21.72
CA PHE A 162 -11.88 -14.53 -22.93
C PHE A 162 -12.84 -13.48 -23.48
N THR A 163 -13.66 -12.86 -22.64
CA THR A 163 -14.60 -11.80 -23.03
C THR A 163 -13.89 -10.53 -23.50
N SER A 164 -12.77 -10.16 -22.90
CA SER A 164 -11.96 -9.00 -23.31
C SER A 164 -11.28 -9.27 -24.67
N ARG A 165 -10.81 -10.49 -24.92
CA ARG A 165 -10.29 -10.88 -26.25
C ARG A 165 -11.39 -10.81 -27.31
N LEU A 166 -12.58 -11.36 -27.04
CA LEU A 166 -13.70 -11.32 -27.97
C LEU A 166 -14.13 -9.90 -28.30
N LYS A 167 -14.16 -8.99 -27.30
CA LYS A 167 -14.42 -7.56 -27.55
C LYS A 167 -13.36 -6.89 -28.43
N LYS A 168 -12.09 -7.25 -28.22
CA LYS A 168 -10.99 -6.75 -29.04
C LYS A 168 -11.07 -7.23 -30.50
N ASP A 169 -11.56 -8.46 -30.68
CA ASP A 169 -11.72 -9.10 -31.99
C ASP A 169 -13.09 -8.78 -32.64
N GLY A 170 -13.89 -7.87 -32.09
CA GLY A 170 -15.17 -7.42 -32.63
C GLY A 170 -16.31 -8.43 -32.53
N VAL A 171 -16.17 -9.44 -31.67
CA VAL A 171 -17.21 -10.48 -31.47
C VAL A 171 -18.10 -10.05 -30.30
N GLU A 172 -19.35 -9.71 -30.57
CA GLU A 172 -20.38 -9.39 -29.58
C GLU A 172 -21.00 -10.69 -29.02
N TYR A 173 -20.78 -10.98 -27.74
CA TYR A 173 -21.41 -12.12 -27.08
C TYR A 173 -22.75 -11.69 -26.49
N ARG A 174 -23.86 -12.18 -27.03
CA ARG A 174 -25.18 -12.06 -26.39
C ARG A 174 -25.29 -13.13 -25.30
N THR A 175 -25.26 -12.71 -24.05
CA THR A 175 -25.72 -13.55 -22.93
C THR A 175 -27.24 -13.67 -23.01
N LYS A 176 -27.73 -14.90 -23.11
CA LYS A 176 -29.14 -15.24 -22.93
C LYS A 176 -29.50 -15.26 -21.44
#